data_4ce50025909a3fa7fcc4aa0f31025a8a
#
_entry.id   4ce50025909a3fa7fcc4aa0f31025a8a
#
_cell.length_a   1.000
_cell.length_b   1.000
_cell.length_c   1.000
_cell.angle_alpha   90.00
_cell.angle_beta   90.00
_cell.angle_gamma   90.00
#
_symmetry.space_group_name_H-M   'P 1'
#
loop_
_entity.id
_entity.type
_entity.pdbx_description
1 polymer ?
#
loop_
_entity_poly.entity_id
_entity_poly.type
_entity_poly.pdbx_seq_one_letter_code
_entity_poly.pdbx_strand_id
1 'polypeptide(L)'
;PELPTIPTLPRRSPAEGMIAQAVVGIPGISLGQYGTLLVDTRMVHPLAPVRTSIDHDAFGSLRAFLDVAHEHDGPIKWQFTGPITLGWALTRAGVAPHIAFDVAVRAVREHIRAICDHIGDVLPGRAQVVMLDEPELGDLLDENHPLALDSAIDILSGAMAAIERDAIVGIHTCGQTSLAPMIAAGPRILSVPASESLVSEAVTISGFLEAGGWIAWGVVPTDGPLGTTVERWWRRLSSVWCGLVQSGCDAMRLRQQSLVTPECGLALHDPTSAHRVFEQVREIGEKVRTQALATRLTVGA
;
A
#
# COMPACT_ATOMS: atom_id res chain seq x y z
N PRO A 1 10.65 -12.11 9.20
CA PRO A 1 10.60 -11.55 7.83
C PRO A 1 11.66 -10.49 7.68
N GLU A 2 12.19 -10.33 6.44
CA GLU A 2 13.21 -9.31 6.15
C GLU A 2 12.65 -7.88 6.24
N LEU A 3 11.35 -7.75 6.04
CA LEU A 3 10.61 -6.49 6.17
C LEU A 3 9.37 -6.75 7.03
N PRO A 4 9.50 -6.67 8.37
CA PRO A 4 8.36 -6.78 9.26
C PRO A 4 7.31 -5.75 8.92
N THR A 5 6.06 -6.20 8.91
CA THR A 5 4.92 -5.36 8.52
C THR A 5 3.98 -5.19 9.70
N ILE A 6 3.64 -3.95 10.02
CA ILE A 6 2.64 -3.65 11.05
C ILE A 6 1.28 -4.16 10.56
N PRO A 7 0.63 -5.07 11.31
CA PRO A 7 -0.65 -5.62 10.91
C PRO A 7 -1.80 -4.66 11.22
N THR A 8 -2.91 -4.83 10.50
CA THR A 8 -4.24 -4.37 10.91
C THR A 8 -5.12 -5.59 11.12
N LEU A 9 -5.85 -5.66 12.22
CA LEU A 9 -6.60 -6.84 12.62
C LEU A 9 -8.10 -6.54 12.80
N PRO A 10 -8.85 -6.24 11.71
CA PRO A 10 -10.27 -5.87 11.78
C PRO A 10 -11.16 -7.00 12.32
N ARG A 11 -10.71 -8.25 12.26
CA ARG A 11 -11.41 -9.37 12.92
C ARG A 11 -11.28 -9.33 14.44
N ARG A 12 -10.22 -8.74 14.98
CA ARG A 12 -10.05 -8.50 16.42
C ARG A 12 -10.85 -7.27 16.86
N SER A 13 -10.71 -6.17 16.14
CA SER A 13 -11.39 -4.91 16.39
C SER A 13 -11.84 -4.28 15.06
N PRO A 14 -13.15 -4.10 14.82
CA PRO A 14 -13.64 -3.42 13.60
C PRO A 14 -13.04 -2.02 13.40
N ALA A 15 -12.60 -1.36 14.47
CA ALA A 15 -11.93 -0.07 14.40
C ALA A 15 -10.57 -0.12 13.65
N GLU A 16 -9.95 -1.29 13.54
CA GLU A 16 -8.72 -1.51 12.76
C GLU A 16 -9.01 -1.76 11.27
N GLY A 17 -10.27 -1.73 10.84
CA GLY A 17 -10.62 -1.76 9.42
C GLY A 17 -10.06 -0.54 8.70
N MET A 18 -9.67 -0.71 7.45
CA MET A 18 -8.97 0.28 6.63
C MET A 18 -9.64 1.67 6.68
N ILE A 19 -10.93 1.76 6.35
CA ILE A 19 -11.69 3.02 6.39
C ILE A 19 -11.96 3.44 7.84
N ALA A 20 -12.26 2.48 8.73
CA ALA A 20 -12.53 2.76 10.14
C ALA A 20 -11.36 3.47 10.83
N GLN A 21 -10.13 3.01 10.56
CA GLN A 21 -8.91 3.62 11.05
C GLN A 21 -8.70 5.02 10.49
N ALA A 22 -8.97 5.22 9.20
CA ALA A 22 -8.75 6.49 8.52
C ALA A 22 -9.73 7.60 8.92
N VAL A 23 -10.89 7.28 9.47
CA VAL A 23 -11.87 8.28 9.92
C VAL A 23 -11.75 8.67 11.39
N VAL A 24 -10.80 8.10 12.12
CA VAL A 24 -10.57 8.44 13.55
C VAL A 24 -10.33 9.94 13.71
N GLY A 25 -11.05 10.57 14.62
CA GLY A 25 -10.87 11.99 14.94
C GLY A 25 -11.35 12.99 13.87
N ILE A 26 -12.03 12.54 12.83
CA ILE A 26 -12.70 13.44 11.88
C ILE A 26 -14.04 13.88 12.51
N PRO A 27 -14.26 15.18 12.74
CA PRO A 27 -15.53 15.66 13.29
C PRO A 27 -16.73 15.28 12.43
N GLY A 28 -17.81 14.84 13.06
CA GLY A 28 -19.03 14.41 12.37
C GLY A 28 -19.00 13.00 11.80
N ILE A 29 -17.89 12.24 11.96
CA ILE A 29 -17.79 10.86 11.50
C ILE A 29 -17.54 9.95 12.70
N SER A 30 -18.29 8.86 12.77
CA SER A 30 -18.15 7.83 13.78
C SER A 30 -18.38 6.43 13.18
N LEU A 31 -17.96 5.40 13.90
CA LEU A 31 -18.23 4.02 13.53
C LEU A 31 -19.52 3.55 14.20
N GLY A 32 -20.42 3.06 13.40
CA GLY A 32 -21.59 2.29 13.84
C GLY A 32 -21.24 0.85 14.12
N GLN A 33 -22.29 0.08 14.39
CA GLN A 33 -22.18 -1.36 14.56
C GLN A 33 -21.54 -2.00 13.31
N TYR A 34 -20.66 -2.96 13.51
CA TYR A 34 -19.95 -3.69 12.44
C TYR A 34 -19.06 -2.82 11.53
N GLY A 35 -18.60 -1.64 12.00
CA GLY A 35 -17.70 -0.79 11.24
C GLY A 35 -18.36 0.05 10.13
N THR A 36 -19.69 0.15 10.12
CA THR A 36 -20.39 1.06 9.21
C THR A 36 -20.09 2.51 9.54
N LEU A 37 -19.93 3.38 8.52
CA LEU A 37 -19.75 4.80 8.74
C LEU A 37 -21.08 5.46 9.09
N LEU A 38 -21.09 6.22 10.18
CA LEU A 38 -22.16 7.14 10.55
C LEU A 38 -21.65 8.57 10.35
N VAL A 39 -22.33 9.32 9.49
CA VAL A 39 -21.88 10.65 9.07
C VAL A 39 -22.96 11.69 9.38
N ASP A 40 -22.64 12.69 10.21
CA ASP A 40 -23.39 13.95 10.29
C ASP A 40 -22.73 14.96 9.34
N THR A 41 -23.27 15.05 8.13
CA THR A 41 -22.71 15.91 7.06
C THR A 41 -22.63 17.38 7.41
N ARG A 42 -23.41 17.84 8.41
CA ARG A 42 -23.38 19.25 8.89
C ARG A 42 -22.12 19.55 9.70
N MET A 43 -21.48 18.52 10.27
CA MET A 43 -20.27 18.65 11.07
C MET A 43 -19.00 18.36 10.27
N VAL A 44 -19.13 17.72 9.12
CA VAL A 44 -17.98 17.41 8.25
C VAL A 44 -17.58 18.68 7.50
N HIS A 45 -16.38 19.20 7.79
CA HIS A 45 -15.89 20.43 7.20
C HIS A 45 -14.41 20.32 6.81
N PRO A 46 -14.01 20.78 5.60
CA PRO A 46 -12.64 20.65 5.10
C PRO A 46 -11.55 21.25 6.00
N LEU A 47 -11.91 22.32 6.74
CA LEU A 47 -10.99 23.02 7.63
C LEU A 47 -11.07 22.55 9.09
N ALA A 48 -11.95 21.59 9.41
CA ALA A 48 -12.04 21.07 10.77
C ALA A 48 -10.74 20.33 11.14
N PRO A 49 -10.21 20.51 12.36
CA PRO A 49 -9.01 19.82 12.78
C PRO A 49 -9.28 18.32 12.91
N VAL A 50 -8.43 17.51 12.32
CA VAL A 50 -8.39 16.06 12.56
C VAL A 50 -7.40 15.80 13.69
N ARG A 51 -7.72 14.90 14.61
CA ARG A 51 -6.87 14.55 15.74
C ARG A 51 -6.58 13.04 15.72
N THR A 52 -5.33 12.70 15.49
CA THR A 52 -4.86 11.32 15.60
C THR A 52 -4.58 11.00 17.06
N SER A 53 -5.22 9.97 17.60
CA SER A 53 -4.90 9.44 18.92
C SER A 53 -4.37 8.02 18.74
N ILE A 54 -3.08 7.83 18.95
CA ILE A 54 -2.44 6.51 18.84
C ILE A 54 -2.97 5.53 19.91
N ASP A 55 -3.53 6.03 21.01
CA ASP A 55 -4.16 5.21 22.06
C ASP A 55 -5.55 4.68 21.65
N HIS A 56 -6.13 5.18 20.56
CA HIS A 56 -7.42 4.71 20.07
C HIS A 56 -7.33 3.23 19.65
N ASP A 57 -8.44 2.48 19.80
CA ASP A 57 -8.52 1.04 19.46
C ASP A 57 -8.13 0.73 18.00
N ALA A 58 -8.33 1.68 17.10
CA ALA A 58 -7.91 1.60 15.72
C ALA A 58 -6.40 1.36 15.53
N PHE A 59 -5.58 1.70 16.52
CA PHE A 59 -4.12 1.56 16.49
C PHE A 59 -3.60 0.50 17.47
N GLY A 60 -4.46 -0.39 17.96
CA GLY A 60 -4.09 -1.44 18.92
C GLY A 60 -3.01 -2.38 18.39
N SER A 61 -3.11 -2.82 17.13
CA SER A 61 -2.09 -3.67 16.51
C SER A 61 -0.78 -2.93 16.23
N LEU A 62 -0.82 -1.62 15.93
CA LEU A 62 0.38 -0.79 15.83
C LEU A 62 1.15 -0.80 17.16
N ARG A 63 0.47 -0.51 18.29
CA ARG A 63 1.11 -0.51 19.60
C ARG A 63 1.71 -1.86 19.96
N ALA A 64 0.92 -2.94 19.79
CA ALA A 64 1.40 -4.30 20.06
C ALA A 64 2.59 -4.72 19.18
N PHE A 65 2.64 -4.25 17.93
CA PHE A 65 3.79 -4.48 17.07
C PHE A 65 5.03 -3.73 17.57
N LEU A 66 4.88 -2.48 17.97
CA LEU A 66 5.99 -1.66 18.45
C LEU A 66 6.62 -2.23 19.73
N ASP A 67 5.81 -2.86 20.60
CA ASP A 67 6.30 -3.52 21.83
C ASP A 67 7.32 -4.64 21.53
N VAL A 68 7.21 -5.33 20.38
CA VAL A 68 8.11 -6.42 19.99
C VAL A 68 9.12 -6.03 18.90
N ALA A 69 8.92 -4.90 18.24
CA ALA A 69 9.74 -4.48 17.08
C ALA A 69 11.18 -4.09 17.49
N HIS A 70 11.45 -3.85 18.76
CA HIS A 70 12.79 -3.55 19.29
C HIS A 70 13.80 -4.69 19.05
N GLU A 71 13.32 -5.92 18.90
CA GLU A 71 14.16 -7.10 18.64
C GLU A 71 14.65 -7.20 17.18
N HIS A 72 14.15 -6.35 16.30
CA HIS A 72 14.47 -6.36 14.88
C HIS A 72 15.27 -5.12 14.47
N ASP A 73 16.41 -5.27 13.81
CA ASP A 73 17.29 -4.15 13.43
C ASP A 73 17.07 -3.58 12.02
N GLY A 74 16.21 -4.19 11.23
CA GLY A 74 15.94 -3.78 9.84
C GLY A 74 14.84 -2.72 9.69
N PRO A 75 14.54 -2.34 8.46
CA PRO A 75 13.42 -1.46 8.17
C PRO A 75 12.09 -2.11 8.56
N ILE A 76 11.09 -1.31 8.81
CA ILE A 76 9.70 -1.75 9.06
C ILE A 76 8.77 -1.20 8.00
N LYS A 77 7.75 -1.99 7.66
CA LYS A 77 6.70 -1.57 6.74
C LYS A 77 5.39 -1.35 7.48
N TRP A 78 4.66 -0.32 7.10
CA TRP A 78 3.27 -0.13 7.47
C TRP A 78 2.46 0.43 6.31
N GLN A 79 1.17 0.38 6.42
CA GLN A 79 0.25 0.90 5.41
C GLN A 79 -0.83 1.72 6.05
N PHE A 80 -1.41 2.61 5.24
CA PHE A 80 -2.56 3.41 5.62
C PHE A 80 -3.47 3.62 4.41
N THR A 81 -4.76 3.82 4.65
CA THR A 81 -5.71 4.14 3.59
C THR A 81 -5.30 5.43 2.90
N GLY A 82 -5.24 5.40 1.57
CA GLY A 82 -4.94 6.59 0.81
C GLY A 82 -6.13 7.55 0.68
N PRO A 83 -5.87 8.80 0.27
CA PRO A 83 -6.87 9.86 0.28
C PRO A 83 -7.98 9.67 -0.76
N ILE A 84 -7.72 8.99 -1.88
CA ILE A 84 -8.73 8.74 -2.91
C ILE A 84 -9.75 7.74 -2.38
N THR A 85 -9.29 6.63 -1.84
CA THR A 85 -10.14 5.59 -1.25
C THR A 85 -10.96 6.13 -0.08
N LEU A 86 -10.36 6.94 0.80
CA LEU A 86 -11.08 7.56 1.89
C LEU A 86 -12.14 8.57 1.39
N GLY A 87 -11.78 9.44 0.44
CA GLY A 87 -12.68 10.42 -0.15
C GLY A 87 -13.88 9.76 -0.84
N TRP A 88 -13.63 8.65 -1.53
CA TRP A 88 -14.69 7.87 -2.17
C TRP A 88 -15.62 7.20 -1.13
N ALA A 89 -15.05 6.65 -0.07
CA ALA A 89 -15.84 6.07 1.03
C ALA A 89 -16.74 7.13 1.72
N LEU A 90 -16.23 8.34 1.95
CA LEU A 90 -16.99 9.45 2.50
C LEU A 90 -18.09 9.93 1.54
N THR A 91 -17.79 9.97 0.25
CA THR A 91 -18.79 10.32 -0.78
C THR A 91 -19.94 9.33 -0.78
N ARG A 92 -19.63 8.02 -0.74
CA ARG A 92 -20.65 6.95 -0.63
C ARG A 92 -21.45 7.03 0.68
N ALA A 93 -20.86 7.57 1.74
CA ALA A 93 -21.54 7.82 3.00
C ALA A 93 -22.36 9.13 3.04
N GLY A 94 -22.47 9.87 1.92
CA GLY A 94 -23.34 11.03 1.74
C GLY A 94 -22.65 12.39 1.92
N VAL A 95 -21.32 12.44 2.05
CA VAL A 95 -20.57 13.70 2.04
C VAL A 95 -20.45 14.19 0.59
N ALA A 96 -20.66 15.49 0.36
CA ALA A 96 -20.48 16.06 -0.97
C ALA A 96 -19.04 15.82 -1.48
N PRO A 97 -18.83 15.38 -2.74
CA PRO A 97 -17.52 14.92 -3.21
C PRO A 97 -16.38 15.90 -2.95
N HIS A 98 -16.53 17.18 -3.26
CA HIS A 98 -15.49 18.19 -3.02
C HIS A 98 -15.11 18.31 -1.54
N ILE A 99 -16.07 18.19 -0.61
CA ILE A 99 -15.80 18.18 0.83
C ILE A 99 -15.14 16.86 1.24
N ALA A 100 -15.61 15.73 0.69
CA ALA A 100 -15.12 14.41 1.01
C ALA A 100 -13.63 14.25 0.70
N PHE A 101 -13.18 14.66 -0.49
CA PHE A 101 -11.78 14.58 -0.88
C PHE A 101 -10.89 15.56 -0.12
N ASP A 102 -11.34 16.80 0.13
CA ASP A 102 -10.59 17.76 0.95
C ASP A 102 -10.39 17.26 2.39
N VAL A 103 -11.43 16.70 3.00
CA VAL A 103 -11.36 16.09 4.33
C VAL A 103 -10.43 14.86 4.32
N ALA A 104 -10.55 14.02 3.29
CA ALA A 104 -9.74 12.80 3.17
C ALA A 104 -8.24 13.12 3.09
N VAL A 105 -7.83 14.06 2.22
CA VAL A 105 -6.43 14.49 2.11
C VAL A 105 -5.89 14.96 3.46
N ARG A 106 -6.64 15.81 4.14
CA ARG A 106 -6.24 16.35 5.45
C ARG A 106 -6.12 15.24 6.48
N ALA A 107 -7.12 14.35 6.58
CA ALA A 107 -7.12 13.28 7.54
C ALA A 107 -5.96 12.30 7.31
N VAL A 108 -5.74 11.88 6.07
CA VAL A 108 -4.63 10.99 5.72
C VAL A 108 -3.28 11.61 6.08
N ARG A 109 -3.05 12.87 5.70
CA ARG A 109 -1.80 13.59 6.02
C ARG A 109 -1.56 13.67 7.52
N GLU A 110 -2.58 14.00 8.30
CA GLU A 110 -2.48 14.09 9.76
C GLU A 110 -2.18 12.72 10.38
N HIS A 111 -2.90 11.68 9.97
CA HIS A 111 -2.70 10.33 10.49
C HIS A 111 -1.33 9.77 10.15
N ILE A 112 -0.93 9.83 8.86
CA ILE A 112 0.36 9.25 8.47
C ILE A 112 1.53 10.00 9.09
N ARG A 113 1.42 11.33 9.29
CA ARG A 113 2.43 12.11 10.01
C ARG A 113 2.51 11.66 11.46
N ALA A 114 1.38 11.63 12.18
CA ALA A 114 1.33 11.24 13.58
C ALA A 114 1.83 9.80 13.81
N ILE A 115 1.49 8.87 12.93
CA ILE A 115 1.99 7.48 12.99
C ILE A 115 3.50 7.43 12.71
N CYS A 116 3.98 8.12 11.68
CA CYS A 116 5.38 8.16 11.29
C CYS A 116 6.25 8.72 12.42
N ASP A 117 5.83 9.84 13.02
CA ASP A 117 6.51 10.48 14.14
C ASP A 117 6.53 9.57 15.37
N HIS A 118 5.38 8.97 15.73
CA HIS A 118 5.29 8.04 16.86
C HIS A 118 6.22 6.83 16.69
N ILE A 119 6.27 6.24 15.50
CA ILE A 119 7.20 5.14 15.19
C ILE A 119 8.65 5.61 15.31
N GLY A 120 8.97 6.80 14.81
CA GLY A 120 10.29 7.40 14.91
C GLY A 120 10.74 7.65 16.36
N ASP A 121 9.81 8.04 17.22
CA ASP A 121 10.06 8.24 18.66
C ASP A 121 10.29 6.92 19.40
N VAL A 122 9.49 5.88 19.08
CA VAL A 122 9.57 4.56 19.74
C VAL A 122 10.74 3.73 19.21
N LEU A 123 11.03 3.81 17.91
CA LEU A 123 12.08 3.06 17.21
C LEU A 123 13.06 4.02 16.50
N PRO A 124 13.85 4.80 17.23
CA PRO A 124 14.71 5.83 16.65
C PRO A 124 15.71 5.22 15.65
N GLY A 125 15.86 5.89 14.50
CA GLY A 125 16.77 5.48 13.44
C GLY A 125 16.28 4.32 12.55
N ARG A 126 15.10 3.78 12.78
CA ARG A 126 14.50 2.76 11.91
C ARG A 126 13.97 3.35 10.63
N ALA A 127 14.40 2.80 9.51
CA ALA A 127 13.82 3.17 8.22
C ALA A 127 12.37 2.69 8.12
N GLN A 128 11.49 3.56 7.69
CA GLN A 128 10.07 3.27 7.51
C GLN A 128 9.73 3.17 6.02
N VAL A 129 9.02 2.11 5.66
CA VAL A 129 8.42 1.92 4.34
C VAL A 129 6.91 2.05 4.49
N VAL A 130 6.31 3.04 3.88
CA VAL A 130 4.90 3.36 4.04
C VAL A 130 4.16 3.16 2.73
N MET A 131 3.09 2.37 2.76
CA MET A 131 2.23 2.18 1.58
C MET A 131 0.90 2.88 1.80
N LEU A 132 0.53 3.75 0.87
CA LEU A 132 -0.84 4.26 0.78
C LEU A 132 -1.68 3.26 -0.01
N ASP A 133 -2.66 2.67 0.65
CA ASP A 133 -3.55 1.67 0.06
C ASP A 133 -4.70 2.36 -0.67
N GLU A 134 -4.75 2.20 -1.98
CA GLU A 134 -5.69 2.83 -2.89
C GLU A 134 -6.41 1.81 -3.80
N PRO A 135 -7.23 0.92 -3.24
CA PRO A 135 -7.99 -0.04 -4.06
C PRO A 135 -8.93 0.62 -5.06
N GLU A 136 -9.42 1.83 -4.77
CA GLU A 136 -10.37 2.56 -5.63
C GLU A 136 -9.69 3.29 -6.81
N LEU A 137 -8.37 3.20 -6.96
CA LEU A 137 -7.65 3.80 -8.11
C LEU A 137 -8.08 3.23 -9.46
N GLY A 138 -8.56 1.98 -9.51
CA GLY A 138 -9.10 1.39 -10.74
C GLY A 138 -10.32 2.13 -11.27
N ASP A 139 -11.12 2.68 -10.37
CA ASP A 139 -12.37 3.37 -10.70
C ASP A 139 -12.15 4.81 -11.20
N LEU A 140 -10.94 5.37 -11.04
CA LEU A 140 -10.62 6.73 -11.54
C LEU A 140 -10.79 6.89 -13.04
N LEU A 141 -10.76 5.80 -13.81
CA LEU A 141 -10.95 5.81 -15.24
C LEU A 141 -12.45 5.73 -15.66
N ASP A 142 -13.34 5.55 -14.67
CA ASP A 142 -14.79 5.61 -14.91
C ASP A 142 -15.20 7.07 -15.15
N GLU A 143 -15.92 7.31 -16.27
CA GLU A 143 -16.42 8.65 -16.62
C GLU A 143 -17.32 9.27 -15.54
N ASN A 144 -17.90 8.46 -14.66
CA ASN A 144 -18.74 8.89 -13.54
C ASN A 144 -17.97 9.15 -12.24
N HIS A 145 -16.65 8.93 -12.23
CA HIS A 145 -15.87 9.18 -11.02
C HIS A 145 -15.85 10.69 -10.71
N PRO A 146 -16.17 11.10 -9.46
CA PRO A 146 -16.31 12.51 -9.12
C PRO A 146 -15.00 13.30 -9.07
N LEU A 147 -13.84 12.61 -9.16
CA LEU A 147 -12.52 13.22 -9.09
C LEU A 147 -11.83 13.14 -10.46
N ALA A 148 -11.38 14.26 -10.98
CA ALA A 148 -10.58 14.30 -12.19
C ALA A 148 -9.18 13.69 -11.95
N LEU A 149 -8.60 13.09 -12.98
CA LEU A 149 -7.30 12.40 -12.89
C LEU A 149 -6.17 13.28 -12.37
N ASP A 150 -6.06 14.51 -12.88
CA ASP A 150 -5.02 15.46 -12.42
C ASP A 150 -5.19 15.80 -10.93
N SER A 151 -6.44 15.97 -10.48
CA SER A 151 -6.74 16.19 -9.06
C SER A 151 -6.38 14.98 -8.20
N ALA A 152 -6.56 13.76 -8.72
CA ALA A 152 -6.17 12.54 -8.02
C ALA A 152 -4.63 12.46 -7.85
N ILE A 153 -3.88 12.82 -8.88
CA ILE A 153 -2.41 12.90 -8.84
C ILE A 153 -1.96 13.90 -7.78
N ASP A 154 -2.53 15.10 -7.78
CA ASP A 154 -2.20 16.16 -6.80
C ASP A 154 -2.52 15.73 -5.36
N ILE A 155 -3.65 15.08 -5.15
CA ILE A 155 -4.10 14.55 -3.86
C ILE A 155 -3.14 13.49 -3.33
N LEU A 156 -2.74 12.53 -4.18
CA LEU A 156 -1.79 11.49 -3.81
C LEU A 156 -0.40 12.07 -3.50
N SER A 157 0.11 12.90 -4.38
CA SER A 157 1.39 13.58 -4.19
C SER A 157 1.40 14.41 -2.91
N GLY A 158 0.35 15.19 -2.68
CA GLY A 158 0.20 16.01 -1.48
C GLY A 158 0.12 15.18 -0.18
N ALA A 159 -0.48 13.99 -0.23
CA ALA A 159 -0.49 13.09 0.93
C ALA A 159 0.91 12.52 1.22
N MET A 160 1.61 12.01 0.20
CA MET A 160 2.96 11.45 0.35
C MET A 160 3.97 12.49 0.84
N ALA A 161 3.87 13.73 0.37
CA ALA A 161 4.74 14.83 0.78
C ALA A 161 4.73 15.10 2.30
N ALA A 162 3.70 14.63 3.02
CA ALA A 162 3.65 14.78 4.47
C ALA A 162 4.76 14.01 5.20
N ILE A 163 5.26 12.91 4.64
CA ILE A 163 6.22 12.00 5.29
C ILE A 163 7.41 11.60 4.41
N GLU A 164 7.53 12.09 3.16
CA GLU A 164 8.58 11.67 2.22
C GLU A 164 10.01 11.96 2.66
N ARG A 165 10.21 12.86 3.64
CA ARG A 165 11.50 13.17 4.23
C ARG A 165 11.93 12.16 5.29
N ASP A 166 10.97 11.47 5.90
CA ASP A 166 11.15 10.61 7.06
C ASP A 166 10.92 9.13 6.72
N ALA A 167 10.27 8.86 5.56
CA ALA A 167 9.90 7.52 5.15
C ALA A 167 10.04 7.32 3.63
N ILE A 168 10.20 6.06 3.22
CA ILE A 168 10.06 5.65 1.82
C ILE A 168 8.58 5.41 1.55
N VAL A 169 7.98 6.22 0.69
CA VAL A 169 6.54 6.17 0.45
C VAL A 169 6.22 5.48 -0.87
N GLY A 170 5.22 4.61 -0.84
CA GLY A 170 4.70 3.91 -2.00
C GLY A 170 3.17 3.96 -2.08
N ILE A 171 2.64 3.52 -3.22
CA ILE A 171 1.21 3.36 -3.46
C ILE A 171 0.92 1.89 -3.72
N HIS A 172 -0.11 1.35 -3.08
CA HIS A 172 -0.61 0.01 -3.33
C HIS A 172 -2.01 0.05 -3.93
N THR A 173 -2.21 -0.72 -5.00
CA THR A 173 -3.54 -1.06 -5.51
C THR A 173 -3.61 -2.56 -5.80
N CYS A 174 -4.75 -3.16 -5.49
CA CYS A 174 -5.03 -4.56 -5.83
C CYS A 174 -5.90 -4.69 -7.10
N GLY A 175 -6.40 -3.56 -7.63
CA GLY A 175 -7.16 -3.51 -8.89
C GLY A 175 -6.26 -3.36 -10.12
N GLN A 176 -6.86 -3.57 -11.29
CA GLN A 176 -6.22 -3.21 -12.56
C GLN A 176 -6.38 -1.70 -12.76
N THR A 177 -5.26 -1.01 -12.95
CA THR A 177 -5.24 0.43 -13.23
C THR A 177 -4.06 0.76 -14.13
N SER A 178 -4.10 1.90 -14.80
CA SER A 178 -2.93 2.45 -15.48
C SER A 178 -1.89 2.90 -14.45
N LEU A 179 -0.62 2.58 -14.69
CA LEU A 179 0.47 2.95 -13.81
C LEU A 179 0.90 4.42 -13.96
N ALA A 180 0.65 5.02 -15.11
CA ALA A 180 1.11 6.38 -15.41
C ALA A 180 0.63 7.43 -14.38
N PRO A 181 -0.65 7.48 -13.97
CA PRO A 181 -1.09 8.40 -12.93
C PRO A 181 -0.47 8.14 -11.56
N MET A 182 -0.30 6.86 -11.21
CA MET A 182 0.34 6.49 -9.95
C MET A 182 1.79 6.99 -9.92
N ILE A 183 2.54 6.79 -11.01
CA ILE A 183 3.93 7.23 -11.14
C ILE A 183 4.02 8.76 -11.14
N ALA A 184 3.07 9.44 -11.80
CA ALA A 184 3.02 10.90 -11.83
C ALA A 184 2.85 11.52 -10.43
N ALA A 185 2.20 10.80 -9.50
CA ALA A 185 2.11 11.24 -8.10
C ALA A 185 3.45 11.19 -7.34
N GLY A 186 4.49 10.52 -7.88
CA GLY A 186 5.85 10.55 -7.35
C GLY A 186 6.20 9.52 -6.26
N PRO A 187 5.58 8.34 -6.17
CA PRO A 187 5.95 7.32 -5.19
C PRO A 187 7.35 6.76 -5.46
N ARG A 188 8.00 6.26 -4.40
CA ARG A 188 9.24 5.46 -4.53
C ARG A 188 8.98 3.99 -4.80
N ILE A 189 7.81 3.49 -4.40
CA ILE A 189 7.41 2.09 -4.56
C ILE A 189 6.01 2.03 -5.15
N LEU A 190 5.83 1.22 -6.19
CA LEU A 190 4.51 0.80 -6.68
C LEU A 190 4.26 -0.64 -6.24
N SER A 191 3.12 -0.91 -5.62
CA SER A 191 2.68 -2.26 -5.26
C SER A 191 1.43 -2.62 -6.06
N VAL A 192 1.59 -3.60 -6.95
CA VAL A 192 0.55 -4.02 -7.91
C VAL A 192 0.54 -5.53 -8.08
N PRO A 193 -0.60 -6.17 -8.39
CA PRO A 193 -0.65 -7.59 -8.73
C PRO A 193 0.25 -7.92 -9.93
N ALA A 194 0.99 -9.03 -9.84
CA ALA A 194 1.80 -9.53 -10.94
C ALA A 194 0.88 -10.09 -12.05
N SER A 195 0.43 -9.24 -12.95
CA SER A 195 -0.51 -9.55 -14.04
C SER A 195 0.15 -9.40 -15.41
N GLU A 196 -0.26 -10.23 -16.38
CA GLU A 196 0.22 -10.14 -17.77
C GLU A 196 -0.18 -8.81 -18.43
N SER A 197 -1.23 -8.14 -17.94
CA SER A 197 -1.61 -6.81 -18.40
C SER A 197 -0.52 -5.77 -18.24
N LEU A 198 0.40 -5.95 -17.24
CA LEU A 198 1.52 -5.05 -17.02
C LEU A 198 2.54 -5.04 -18.17
N VAL A 199 2.53 -6.04 -19.04
CA VAL A 199 3.43 -6.08 -20.21
C VAL A 199 3.10 -4.92 -21.17
N SER A 200 1.84 -4.51 -21.27
CA SER A 200 1.46 -3.33 -22.06
C SER A 200 1.96 -2.01 -21.49
N GLU A 201 2.33 -1.99 -20.21
CA GLU A 201 2.89 -0.84 -19.47
C GLU A 201 4.44 -0.84 -19.43
N ALA A 202 5.09 -1.67 -20.26
CA ALA A 202 6.55 -1.87 -20.22
C ALA A 202 7.35 -0.58 -20.30
N VAL A 203 6.95 0.37 -21.15
CA VAL A 203 7.62 1.68 -21.30
C VAL A 203 7.50 2.49 -20.00
N THR A 204 6.32 2.53 -19.42
CA THR A 204 6.02 3.21 -18.17
C THR A 204 6.83 2.61 -17.02
N ILE A 205 6.85 1.26 -16.93
CA ILE A 205 7.64 0.51 -15.93
C ILE A 205 9.14 0.76 -16.11
N SER A 206 9.66 0.73 -17.34
CA SER A 206 11.08 1.00 -17.61
C SER A 206 11.49 2.38 -17.13
N GLY A 207 10.73 3.41 -17.49
CA GLY A 207 10.98 4.78 -17.05
C GLY A 207 10.95 4.94 -15.53
N PHE A 208 10.01 4.28 -14.85
CA PHE A 208 9.94 4.29 -13.39
C PHE A 208 11.16 3.63 -12.74
N LEU A 209 11.59 2.48 -13.22
CA LEU A 209 12.80 1.80 -12.74
C LEU A 209 14.06 2.60 -13.03
N GLU A 210 14.16 3.25 -14.19
CA GLU A 210 15.28 4.12 -14.56
C GLU A 210 15.38 5.35 -13.64
N ALA A 211 14.25 5.89 -13.22
CA ALA A 211 14.17 6.96 -12.21
C ALA A 211 14.49 6.49 -10.78
N GLY A 212 14.79 5.21 -10.58
CA GLY A 212 15.14 4.63 -9.28
C GLY A 212 13.91 4.17 -8.47
N GLY A 213 12.76 4.03 -9.10
CA GLY A 213 11.55 3.46 -8.49
C GLY A 213 11.69 1.96 -8.24
N TRP A 214 10.84 1.43 -7.37
CA TRP A 214 10.77 0.01 -7.02
C TRP A 214 9.38 -0.54 -7.27
N ILE A 215 9.28 -1.81 -7.66
CA ILE A 215 8.00 -2.49 -7.81
C ILE A 215 7.89 -3.60 -6.76
N ALA A 216 6.82 -3.54 -5.98
CA ALA A 216 6.39 -4.60 -5.09
C ALA A 216 5.33 -5.45 -5.83
N TRP A 217 5.78 -6.61 -6.30
CA TRP A 217 4.97 -7.53 -7.08
C TRP A 217 4.05 -8.32 -6.17
N GLY A 218 2.76 -8.13 -6.28
CA GLY A 218 1.73 -8.96 -5.67
C GLY A 218 1.66 -10.30 -6.40
N VAL A 219 2.32 -11.32 -5.87
CA VAL A 219 2.50 -12.61 -6.57
C VAL A 219 1.59 -13.69 -6.00
N VAL A 220 1.45 -13.73 -4.68
CA VAL A 220 0.65 -14.75 -4.00
C VAL A 220 -0.76 -14.22 -3.79
N PRO A 221 -1.78 -14.84 -4.42
CA PRO A 221 -3.18 -14.39 -4.25
C PRO A 221 -3.65 -14.57 -2.82
N THR A 222 -4.58 -13.70 -2.43
CA THR A 222 -5.16 -13.68 -1.07
C THR A 222 -6.65 -14.01 -1.05
N ASP A 223 -7.29 -14.13 -2.21
CA ASP A 223 -8.73 -14.34 -2.37
C ASP A 223 -9.12 -15.77 -2.81
N GLY A 224 -8.14 -16.70 -2.84
CA GLY A 224 -8.37 -18.05 -3.34
C GLY A 224 -7.60 -19.13 -2.58
N PRO A 225 -7.78 -20.40 -2.98
CA PRO A 225 -7.09 -21.51 -2.34
C PRO A 225 -5.58 -21.43 -2.59
N LEU A 226 -4.81 -21.42 -1.51
CA LEU A 226 -3.35 -21.51 -1.57
C LEU A 226 -2.95 -22.92 -2.01
N GLY A 227 -2.17 -23.00 -3.07
CA GLY A 227 -1.54 -24.26 -3.49
C GLY A 227 -0.52 -24.74 -2.45
N THR A 228 -0.07 -26.00 -2.62
CA THR A 228 0.98 -26.60 -1.76
C THR A 228 2.39 -26.20 -2.19
N THR A 229 2.56 -25.62 -3.38
CA THR A 229 3.87 -25.23 -3.94
C THR A 229 3.80 -23.83 -4.55
N VAL A 230 4.93 -23.15 -4.58
CA VAL A 230 5.05 -21.80 -5.16
C VAL A 230 5.27 -21.80 -6.68
N GLU A 231 5.44 -22.96 -7.31
CA GLU A 231 5.82 -23.06 -8.73
C GLU A 231 4.84 -22.37 -9.69
N ARG A 232 3.55 -22.38 -9.36
CA ARG A 232 2.53 -21.68 -10.14
C ARG A 232 2.77 -20.17 -10.12
N TRP A 233 2.99 -19.62 -8.93
CA TRP A 233 3.18 -18.19 -8.71
C TRP A 233 4.52 -17.71 -9.26
N TRP A 234 5.55 -18.52 -9.07
CA TRP A 234 6.86 -18.27 -9.66
C TRP A 234 6.81 -18.21 -11.18
N ARG A 235 6.13 -19.17 -11.84
CA ARG A 235 5.94 -19.14 -13.29
C ARG A 235 5.18 -17.91 -13.76
N ARG A 236 4.13 -17.50 -13.03
CA ARG A 236 3.37 -16.28 -13.34
C ARG A 236 4.29 -15.05 -13.31
N LEU A 237 5.04 -14.83 -12.24
CA LEU A 237 5.97 -13.70 -12.12
C LEU A 237 7.03 -13.75 -13.22
N SER A 238 7.61 -14.91 -13.49
CA SER A 238 8.62 -15.10 -14.54
C SER A 238 8.05 -14.79 -15.93
N SER A 239 6.81 -15.19 -16.23
CA SER A 239 6.13 -14.87 -17.50
C SER A 239 5.99 -13.37 -17.68
N VAL A 240 5.49 -12.67 -16.66
CA VAL A 240 5.36 -11.20 -16.68
C VAL A 240 6.73 -10.53 -16.91
N TRP A 241 7.76 -10.95 -16.18
CA TRP A 241 9.11 -10.40 -16.35
C TRP A 241 9.72 -10.69 -17.72
N CYS A 242 9.52 -11.89 -18.28
CA CYS A 242 9.94 -12.19 -19.62
C CYS A 242 9.25 -11.28 -20.65
N GLY A 243 7.94 -11.06 -20.52
CA GLY A 243 7.21 -10.15 -21.38
C GLY A 243 7.71 -8.69 -21.28
N LEU A 244 7.96 -8.20 -20.07
CA LEU A 244 8.52 -6.87 -19.84
C LEU A 244 9.91 -6.70 -20.47
N VAL A 245 10.79 -7.70 -20.29
CA VAL A 245 12.14 -7.67 -20.88
C VAL A 245 12.08 -7.72 -22.41
N GLN A 246 11.19 -8.56 -23.00
CA GLN A 246 10.98 -8.60 -24.44
C GLN A 246 10.41 -7.27 -24.98
N SER A 247 9.72 -6.51 -24.14
CA SER A 247 9.19 -5.19 -24.46
C SER A 247 10.15 -4.03 -24.11
N GLY A 248 11.40 -4.34 -23.74
CA GLY A 248 12.49 -3.35 -23.59
C GLY A 248 12.86 -2.99 -22.16
N CYS A 249 12.24 -3.56 -21.12
CA CYS A 249 12.68 -3.32 -19.76
C CYS A 249 14.04 -3.94 -19.48
N ASP A 250 14.90 -3.23 -18.73
CA ASP A 250 16.19 -3.75 -18.28
C ASP A 250 16.01 -4.88 -17.25
N ALA A 251 16.48 -6.09 -17.60
CA ALA A 251 16.34 -7.27 -16.76
C ALA A 251 17.05 -7.16 -15.41
N MET A 252 18.14 -6.39 -15.32
CA MET A 252 18.89 -6.19 -14.09
C MET A 252 18.14 -5.27 -13.15
N ARG A 253 17.65 -4.13 -13.65
CA ARG A 253 16.83 -3.19 -12.87
C ARG A 253 15.56 -3.87 -12.37
N LEU A 254 14.86 -4.58 -13.25
CA LEU A 254 13.65 -5.31 -12.92
C LEU A 254 13.84 -6.27 -11.74
N ARG A 255 15.00 -6.95 -11.68
CA ARG A 255 15.30 -7.87 -10.56
C ARG A 255 15.82 -7.16 -9.32
N GLN A 256 16.63 -6.11 -9.47
CA GLN A 256 17.25 -5.41 -8.34
C GLN A 256 16.31 -4.46 -7.62
N GLN A 257 15.33 -3.92 -8.33
CA GLN A 257 14.35 -2.95 -7.84
C GLN A 257 12.97 -3.60 -7.64
N SER A 258 12.96 -4.86 -7.18
CA SER A 258 11.74 -5.63 -6.95
C SER A 258 11.62 -6.10 -5.51
N LEU A 259 10.40 -6.04 -5.00
CA LEU A 259 9.94 -6.71 -3.79
C LEU A 259 8.90 -7.76 -4.17
N VAL A 260 8.79 -8.81 -3.40
CA VAL A 260 7.73 -9.84 -3.55
C VAL A 260 6.75 -9.71 -2.40
N THR A 261 5.48 -9.62 -2.72
CA THR A 261 4.41 -9.41 -1.73
C THR A 261 3.21 -10.33 -2.00
N PRO A 262 2.30 -10.50 -1.02
CA PRO A 262 0.95 -10.94 -1.33
C PRO A 262 0.27 -9.96 -2.30
N GLU A 263 -0.73 -10.42 -3.05
CA GLU A 263 -1.50 -9.55 -3.96
C GLU A 263 -2.29 -8.47 -3.19
N CYS A 264 -2.77 -8.81 -1.99
CA CYS A 264 -3.54 -7.89 -1.15
C CYS A 264 -3.22 -8.11 0.34
N GLY A 265 -3.83 -7.30 1.20
CA GLY A 265 -3.70 -7.41 2.65
C GLY A 265 -4.27 -8.72 3.21
N LEU A 266 -3.70 -9.19 4.33
CA LEU A 266 -4.10 -10.45 4.98
C LEU A 266 -5.00 -10.23 6.21
N ALA A 267 -5.54 -9.03 6.37
CA ALA A 267 -6.31 -8.61 7.54
C ALA A 267 -7.54 -9.47 7.84
N LEU A 268 -8.12 -10.09 6.82
CA LEU A 268 -9.30 -10.96 6.94
C LEU A 268 -8.98 -12.46 6.99
N HIS A 269 -7.70 -12.83 6.92
CA HIS A 269 -7.27 -14.22 7.00
C HIS A 269 -7.12 -14.69 8.45
N ASP A 270 -7.24 -15.99 8.66
CA ASP A 270 -6.82 -16.61 9.91
C ASP A 270 -5.28 -16.68 9.99
N PRO A 271 -4.71 -16.79 11.20
CA PRO A 271 -3.24 -16.78 11.36
C PRO A 271 -2.52 -17.88 10.59
N THR A 272 -3.11 -19.06 10.44
CA THR A 272 -2.50 -20.19 9.71
C THR A 272 -2.42 -19.90 8.23
N SER A 273 -3.50 -19.39 7.64
CA SER A 273 -3.56 -18.98 6.23
C SER A 273 -2.58 -17.84 5.96
N ALA A 274 -2.55 -16.82 6.83
CA ALA A 274 -1.61 -15.71 6.71
C ALA A 274 -0.15 -16.19 6.76
N HIS A 275 0.18 -17.10 7.69
CA HIS A 275 1.53 -17.66 7.79
C HIS A 275 1.95 -18.39 6.51
N ARG A 276 1.06 -19.22 5.94
CA ARG A 276 1.32 -19.92 4.68
C ARG A 276 1.57 -18.96 3.50
N VAL A 277 0.82 -17.86 3.42
CA VAL A 277 1.06 -16.82 2.41
C VAL A 277 2.45 -16.22 2.58
N PHE A 278 2.85 -15.86 3.80
CA PHE A 278 4.19 -15.33 4.07
C PHE A 278 5.30 -16.32 3.75
N GLU A 279 5.11 -17.61 4.03
CA GLU A 279 6.08 -18.65 3.65
C GLU A 279 6.26 -18.71 2.13
N GLN A 280 5.16 -18.68 1.35
CA GLN A 280 5.21 -18.68 -0.11
C GLN A 280 5.87 -17.41 -0.67
N VAL A 281 5.54 -16.24 -0.13
CA VAL A 281 6.18 -14.97 -0.50
C VAL A 281 7.69 -15.03 -0.24
N ARG A 282 8.11 -15.52 0.92
CA ARG A 282 9.54 -15.68 1.25
C ARG A 282 10.25 -16.61 0.27
N GLU A 283 9.67 -17.77 -0.04
CA GLU A 283 10.26 -18.74 -0.98
C GLU A 283 10.42 -18.13 -2.39
N ILE A 284 9.42 -17.38 -2.88
CA ILE A 284 9.52 -16.69 -4.17
C ILE A 284 10.57 -15.57 -4.10
N GLY A 285 10.64 -14.81 -3.03
CA GLY A 285 11.67 -13.78 -2.82
C GLY A 285 13.08 -14.35 -2.83
N GLU A 286 13.30 -15.55 -2.26
CA GLU A 286 14.57 -16.27 -2.32
C GLU A 286 14.92 -16.68 -3.76
N LYS A 287 13.94 -17.17 -4.55
CA LYS A 287 14.14 -17.47 -5.98
C LYS A 287 14.56 -16.23 -6.77
N VAL A 288 13.90 -15.08 -6.55
CA VAL A 288 14.26 -13.80 -7.18
C VAL A 288 15.71 -13.41 -6.86
N ARG A 289 16.10 -13.47 -5.59
CA ARG A 289 17.46 -13.14 -5.13
C ARG A 289 18.52 -14.05 -5.73
N THR A 290 18.28 -15.36 -5.69
CA THR A 290 19.21 -16.35 -6.22
C THR A 290 19.46 -16.17 -7.71
N GLN A 291 18.42 -15.87 -8.48
CA GLN A 291 18.57 -15.58 -9.91
C GLN A 291 19.28 -14.25 -10.17
N ALA A 292 19.04 -13.22 -9.38
CA ALA A 292 19.74 -11.95 -9.49
C ALA A 292 21.26 -12.11 -9.23
N LEU A 293 21.64 -12.94 -8.26
CA LEU A 293 23.04 -13.26 -7.97
C LEU A 293 23.69 -14.07 -9.10
N ALA A 294 23.00 -15.11 -9.62
CA ALA A 294 23.50 -15.90 -10.73
C ALA A 294 23.76 -15.07 -12.00
N THR A 295 22.90 -14.10 -12.29
CA THR A 295 23.08 -13.18 -13.42
C THR A 295 24.29 -12.26 -13.24
N ARG A 296 24.57 -11.78 -12.02
CA ARG A 296 25.77 -11.00 -11.72
C ARG A 296 27.06 -11.80 -11.95
N LEU A 297 27.06 -13.08 -11.59
CA LEU A 297 28.21 -13.96 -11.76
C LEU A 297 28.46 -14.30 -13.25
N THR A 298 27.42 -14.29 -14.09
CA THR A 298 27.55 -14.59 -15.53
C THR A 298 27.90 -13.40 -16.39
N VAL A 299 27.55 -12.18 -15.97
CA VAL A 299 27.82 -10.92 -16.71
C VAL A 299 29.09 -10.22 -16.23
N GLY A 300 29.60 -10.61 -15.07
CA GLY A 300 30.85 -10.05 -14.49
C GLY A 300 32.10 -10.90 -14.70
N ALA A 301 32.04 -11.87 -15.61
CA ALA A 301 33.18 -12.71 -15.99
C ALA A 301 33.75 -12.27 -17.35
#